data_a42a1ffaab427d8b49ef817d2236afe2
#
_entry.id   a42a1ffaab427d8b49ef817d2236afe2
#
_cell.length_a   1.000
_cell.length_b   1.000
_cell.length_c   1.000
_cell.angle_alpha   90.00
_cell.angle_beta   90.00
_cell.angle_gamma   90.00
#
_symmetry.space_group_name_H-M   'P 1'
#
loop_
_entity.id
_entity.type
_entity.pdbx_description
1 polymer ?
#
loop_
_entity_poly.entity_id
_entity_poly.type
_entity_poly.pdbx_seq_one_letter_code
_entity_poly.pdbx_strand_id
1 'polypeptide(L)'
;MAKQKKNSNYNPEKKRAAEEQKAEQKRKEQQQKNIKLVAIFGGGALGVIAIILVILLAVGAFDYSPEVTSHASFTFSDGSSVHIELYGHDAPKTVENFVALCNSQYFEGMSVRELLNGLLTVGSANADGGDKGIKGEFSENGVTNKIPTKKGYVILNRGSNFDSGYGQFGILTKNNSSLSGKYAVFGRVTDMSVIDNMIKNLDVNSNGHISEATAPRITLVSVHSSDSHDH
;
A
#
# COMPACT_ATOMS: atom_id res chain seq x y z
N MET A 1 -98.57 -31.96 -16.42
CA MET A 1 -97.38 -32.57 -17.09
C MET A 1 -96.37 -31.55 -17.32
N ALA A 2 -95.29 -31.49 -16.46
CA ALA A 2 -94.18 -30.53 -16.58
C ALA A 2 -92.99 -31.26 -17.22
N LYS A 3 -92.52 -30.77 -18.39
CA LYS A 3 -91.37 -31.31 -19.09
C LYS A 3 -90.10 -30.71 -18.44
N GLN A 4 -89.28 -31.56 -17.78
CA GLN A 4 -87.94 -31.23 -17.36
C GLN A 4 -87.07 -31.08 -18.60
N LYS A 5 -86.51 -29.84 -18.81
CA LYS A 5 -85.45 -29.63 -19.76
C LYS A 5 -84.11 -30.09 -19.12
N LYS A 6 -83.56 -31.22 -19.61
CA LYS A 6 -82.21 -31.67 -19.33
C LYS A 6 -81.21 -30.70 -19.91
N ASN A 7 -80.43 -30.02 -19.06
CA ASN A 7 -79.35 -29.15 -19.47
C ASN A 7 -78.14 -30.02 -19.89
N SER A 8 -78.00 -30.25 -21.22
CA SER A 8 -77.05 -31.23 -21.79
C SER A 8 -75.68 -30.72 -22.13
N ASN A 9 -75.26 -29.64 -21.49
CA ASN A 9 -73.97 -28.99 -21.85
C ASN A 9 -72.89 -29.02 -20.75
N TYR A 10 -73.01 -29.96 -19.81
CA TYR A 10 -71.95 -30.14 -18.82
C TYR A 10 -70.93 -31.15 -19.35
N ASN A 11 -69.75 -30.63 -19.82
CA ASN A 11 -68.59 -31.45 -20.21
C ASN A 11 -67.51 -31.32 -19.17
N PRO A 12 -67.33 -32.35 -18.31
CA PRO A 12 -66.32 -32.27 -17.20
C PRO A 12 -64.85 -32.19 -17.69
N GLU A 13 -64.56 -32.73 -18.88
CA GLU A 13 -63.25 -32.71 -19.46
C GLU A 13 -62.82 -31.28 -19.90
N LYS A 14 -63.73 -30.53 -20.54
CA LYS A 14 -63.52 -29.15 -20.92
C LYS A 14 -63.30 -28.24 -19.70
N LYS A 15 -64.02 -28.56 -18.59
CA LYS A 15 -63.82 -27.78 -17.34
C LYS A 15 -62.45 -28.04 -16.71
N ARG A 16 -62.02 -29.32 -16.66
CA ARG A 16 -60.65 -29.66 -16.16
C ARG A 16 -59.56 -29.07 -17.03
N ALA A 17 -59.67 -29.16 -18.34
CA ALA A 17 -58.66 -28.53 -19.24
C ALA A 17 -58.61 -27.01 -19.08
N ALA A 18 -59.73 -26.32 -18.84
CA ALA A 18 -59.73 -24.89 -18.58
C ALA A 18 -59.14 -24.52 -17.21
N GLU A 19 -59.35 -25.37 -16.19
CA GLU A 19 -58.74 -25.18 -14.85
C GLU A 19 -57.23 -25.45 -14.89
N GLU A 20 -56.76 -26.45 -15.62
CA GLU A 20 -55.33 -26.73 -15.83
C GLU A 20 -54.63 -25.58 -16.58
N GLN A 21 -55.25 -25.08 -17.66
CA GLN A 21 -54.69 -23.91 -18.39
C GLN A 21 -54.60 -22.67 -17.50
N LYS A 22 -55.60 -22.38 -16.67
CA LYS A 22 -55.54 -21.27 -15.71
C LYS A 22 -54.49 -21.48 -14.64
N ALA A 23 -54.30 -22.71 -14.17
CA ALA A 23 -53.26 -23.03 -13.20
C ALA A 23 -51.87 -22.86 -13.81
N GLU A 24 -51.66 -23.28 -15.05
CA GLU A 24 -50.40 -23.12 -15.79
C GLU A 24 -50.12 -21.65 -16.08
N GLN A 25 -51.08 -20.85 -16.49
CA GLN A 25 -50.93 -19.41 -16.65
C GLN A 25 -50.52 -18.72 -15.35
N LYS A 26 -51.18 -19.04 -14.24
CA LYS A 26 -50.82 -18.50 -12.92
C LYS A 26 -49.37 -18.87 -12.51
N ARG A 27 -48.95 -20.11 -12.79
CA ARG A 27 -47.54 -20.52 -12.53
C ARG A 27 -46.55 -19.73 -13.36
N LYS A 28 -46.84 -19.53 -14.66
CA LYS A 28 -45.95 -18.73 -15.55
C LYS A 28 -45.90 -17.28 -15.13
N GLU A 29 -47.02 -16.66 -14.74
CA GLU A 29 -47.06 -15.30 -14.21
C GLU A 29 -46.26 -15.15 -12.89
N GLN A 30 -46.38 -16.13 -12.01
CA GLN A 30 -45.62 -16.16 -10.74
C GLN A 30 -44.14 -16.34 -10.99
N GLN A 31 -43.73 -17.20 -11.91
CA GLN A 31 -42.35 -17.35 -12.31
C GLN A 31 -41.75 -16.05 -12.89
N GLN A 32 -42.50 -15.38 -13.78
CA GLN A 32 -42.06 -14.10 -14.35
C GLN A 32 -41.92 -13.00 -13.28
N LYS A 33 -42.83 -12.96 -12.30
CA LYS A 33 -42.73 -12.02 -11.17
C LYS A 33 -41.47 -12.28 -10.32
N ASN A 34 -41.19 -13.56 -10.03
CA ASN A 34 -40.02 -13.94 -9.27
C ASN A 34 -38.71 -13.62 -10.02
N ILE A 35 -38.67 -13.87 -11.34
CA ILE A 35 -37.48 -13.50 -12.17
C ILE A 35 -37.28 -11.98 -12.17
N LYS A 36 -38.33 -11.17 -12.30
CA LYS A 36 -38.22 -9.70 -12.23
C LYS A 36 -37.74 -9.22 -10.86
N LEU A 37 -38.24 -9.81 -9.77
CA LEU A 37 -37.80 -9.52 -8.40
C LEU A 37 -36.30 -9.84 -8.22
N VAL A 38 -35.88 -11.03 -8.65
CA VAL A 38 -34.46 -11.43 -8.59
C VAL A 38 -33.59 -10.50 -9.44
N ALA A 39 -34.02 -10.06 -10.61
CA ALA A 39 -33.31 -9.13 -11.46
C ALA A 39 -33.18 -7.72 -10.82
N ILE A 40 -34.24 -7.25 -10.17
CA ILE A 40 -34.26 -5.93 -9.52
C ILE A 40 -33.41 -5.95 -8.24
N PHE A 41 -33.62 -6.93 -7.36
CA PHE A 41 -32.90 -7.01 -6.09
C PHE A 41 -31.47 -7.54 -6.24
N GLY A 42 -31.25 -8.52 -7.14
CA GLY A 42 -29.91 -9.04 -7.43
C GLY A 42 -29.03 -8.01 -8.13
N GLY A 43 -29.55 -7.29 -9.12
CA GLY A 43 -28.82 -6.22 -9.81
C GLY A 43 -28.50 -5.04 -8.88
N GLY A 44 -29.46 -4.65 -8.01
CA GLY A 44 -29.24 -3.62 -7.01
C GLY A 44 -28.17 -3.98 -5.98
N ALA A 45 -28.20 -5.22 -5.46
CA ALA A 45 -27.22 -5.69 -4.50
C ALA A 45 -25.81 -5.77 -5.10
N LEU A 46 -25.67 -6.28 -6.33
CA LEU A 46 -24.37 -6.31 -7.04
C LEU A 46 -23.85 -4.89 -7.32
N GLY A 47 -24.74 -3.97 -7.68
CA GLY A 47 -24.37 -2.55 -7.88
C GLY A 47 -23.87 -1.90 -6.60
N VAL A 48 -24.55 -2.13 -5.47
CA VAL A 48 -24.11 -1.61 -4.16
C VAL A 48 -22.77 -2.22 -3.74
N ILE A 49 -22.58 -3.54 -3.93
CA ILE A 49 -21.28 -4.19 -3.64
C ILE A 49 -20.17 -3.60 -4.51
N ALA A 50 -20.40 -3.38 -5.80
CA ALA A 50 -19.44 -2.78 -6.70
C ALA A 50 -19.07 -1.35 -6.28
N ILE A 51 -20.05 -0.54 -5.87
CA ILE A 51 -19.81 0.83 -5.37
C ILE A 51 -19.00 0.79 -4.07
N ILE A 52 -19.34 -0.09 -3.12
CA ILE A 52 -18.59 -0.25 -1.87
C ILE A 52 -17.15 -0.68 -2.18
N LEU A 53 -16.95 -1.62 -3.10
CA LEU A 53 -15.62 -2.07 -3.50
C LEU A 53 -14.79 -0.92 -4.11
N VAL A 54 -15.40 -0.11 -4.98
CA VAL A 54 -14.75 1.08 -5.56
C VAL A 54 -14.39 2.09 -4.48
N ILE A 55 -15.28 2.33 -3.51
CA ILE A 55 -15.01 3.23 -2.37
C ILE A 55 -13.85 2.67 -1.53
N LEU A 56 -13.86 1.38 -1.19
CA LEU A 56 -12.79 0.74 -0.42
C LEU A 56 -11.43 0.81 -1.14
N LEU A 57 -11.40 0.62 -2.45
CA LEU A 57 -10.20 0.81 -3.27
C LEU A 57 -9.77 2.28 -3.30
N ALA A 58 -10.71 3.21 -3.42
CA ALA A 58 -10.42 4.65 -3.47
C ALA A 58 -9.88 5.21 -2.14
N VAL A 59 -10.35 4.68 -1.00
CA VAL A 59 -9.85 5.07 0.34
C VAL A 59 -8.61 4.27 0.78
N GLY A 60 -8.08 3.38 -0.07
CA GLY A 60 -6.90 2.59 0.24
C GLY A 60 -7.12 1.52 1.30
N ALA A 61 -8.36 1.05 1.49
CA ALA A 61 -8.69 0.02 2.48
C ALA A 61 -8.00 -1.33 2.24
N PHE A 62 -7.45 -1.53 1.05
CA PHE A 62 -6.64 -2.70 0.67
C PHE A 62 -5.17 -2.37 0.49
N ASP A 63 -4.72 -1.18 0.96
CA ASP A 63 -3.29 -0.85 0.95
C ASP A 63 -2.54 -1.86 1.82
N TYR A 64 -1.41 -2.31 1.28
CA TYR A 64 -0.51 -3.18 2.02
C TYR A 64 0.02 -2.45 3.26
N SER A 65 -0.09 -3.09 4.44
CA SER A 65 0.44 -2.59 5.70
C SER A 65 1.55 -3.54 6.17
N PRO A 66 2.82 -3.13 6.07
CA PRO A 66 3.94 -3.96 6.47
C PRO A 66 4.00 -4.08 8.00
N GLU A 67 4.54 -5.21 8.48
CA GLU A 67 4.79 -5.44 9.89
C GLU A 67 6.10 -4.77 10.33
N VAL A 68 6.06 -4.07 11.47
CA VAL A 68 7.24 -3.43 12.06
C VAL A 68 8.04 -4.45 12.84
N THR A 69 9.31 -4.64 12.46
CA THR A 69 10.22 -5.59 13.13
C THR A 69 11.23 -4.90 14.06
N SER A 70 11.53 -3.63 13.80
CA SER A 70 12.44 -2.83 14.63
C SER A 70 12.25 -1.34 14.34
N HIS A 71 12.88 -0.50 15.16
CA HIS A 71 12.86 0.95 15.06
C HIS A 71 14.27 1.50 15.03
N ALA A 72 14.53 2.50 14.16
CA ALA A 72 15.74 3.25 14.16
C ALA A 72 15.47 4.73 14.50
N SER A 73 16.37 5.38 15.23
CA SER A 73 16.28 6.79 15.58
C SER A 73 17.57 7.50 15.14
N PHE A 74 17.41 8.62 14.46
CA PHE A 74 18.49 9.47 13.98
C PHE A 74 18.34 10.86 14.61
N THR A 75 19.30 11.28 15.43
CA THR A 75 19.37 12.63 15.95
C THR A 75 20.33 13.46 15.10
N PHE A 76 19.92 14.67 14.77
CA PHE A 76 20.68 15.58 13.92
C PHE A 76 21.25 16.76 14.69
N SER A 77 22.26 17.44 14.13
CA SER A 77 22.97 18.56 14.74
C SER A 77 22.10 19.81 14.97
N ASP A 78 20.96 19.91 14.31
CA ASP A 78 19.96 20.96 14.55
C ASP A 78 18.99 20.64 15.71
N GLY A 79 19.20 19.51 16.39
CA GLY A 79 18.37 19.01 17.49
C GLY A 79 17.13 18.22 17.05
N SER A 80 16.89 18.07 15.76
CA SER A 80 15.79 17.25 15.27
C SER A 80 16.07 15.76 15.44
N SER A 81 15.01 14.97 15.62
CA SER A 81 15.09 13.50 15.70
C SER A 81 14.09 12.87 14.75
N VAL A 82 14.57 11.97 13.91
CA VAL A 82 13.78 11.21 12.94
C VAL A 82 13.70 9.77 13.38
N HIS A 83 12.48 9.26 13.55
CA HIS A 83 12.21 7.87 13.92
C HIS A 83 11.70 7.12 12.71
N ILE A 84 12.24 5.92 12.47
CA ILE A 84 11.94 5.06 11.31
C ILE A 84 11.50 3.70 11.80
N GLU A 85 10.29 3.28 11.43
CA GLU A 85 9.84 1.90 11.50
C GLU A 85 10.54 1.07 10.42
N LEU A 86 11.03 -0.11 10.75
CA LEU A 86 11.73 -0.99 9.82
C LEU A 86 10.91 -2.27 9.56
N TYR A 87 10.88 -2.71 8.31
CA TYR A 87 10.02 -3.78 7.80
C TYR A 87 10.85 -4.98 7.35
N GLY A 88 11.43 -5.70 8.33
CA GLY A 88 12.34 -6.81 8.09
C GLY A 88 11.71 -8.03 7.40
N HIS A 89 10.39 -8.20 7.45
CA HIS A 89 9.73 -9.28 6.72
C HIS A 89 9.62 -9.00 5.22
N ASP A 90 9.55 -7.72 4.83
CA ASP A 90 9.42 -7.31 3.42
C ASP A 90 10.77 -7.09 2.73
N ALA A 91 11.78 -6.66 3.51
CA ALA A 91 13.11 -6.35 3.01
C ALA A 91 14.21 -6.84 3.99
N PRO A 92 14.30 -8.17 4.24
CA PRO A 92 15.17 -8.72 5.29
C PRO A 92 16.65 -8.39 5.11
N LYS A 93 17.20 -8.50 3.91
CA LYS A 93 18.60 -8.17 3.63
C LYS A 93 18.88 -6.69 3.78
N THR A 94 17.93 -5.85 3.36
CA THR A 94 18.04 -4.40 3.46
C THR A 94 18.00 -3.95 4.92
N VAL A 95 17.07 -4.47 5.71
CA VAL A 95 16.95 -4.15 7.14
C VAL A 95 18.14 -4.69 7.92
N GLU A 96 18.58 -5.94 7.68
CA GLU A 96 19.78 -6.51 8.30
C GLU A 96 21.01 -5.63 8.07
N ASN A 97 21.27 -5.23 6.82
CA ASN A 97 22.37 -4.34 6.47
C ASN A 97 22.23 -2.95 7.14
N PHE A 98 21.03 -2.38 7.08
CA PHE A 98 20.78 -1.05 7.66
C PHE A 98 21.00 -1.05 9.18
N VAL A 99 20.48 -2.06 9.88
CA VAL A 99 20.68 -2.23 11.34
C VAL A 99 22.16 -2.43 11.68
N ALA A 100 22.88 -3.25 10.91
CA ALA A 100 24.33 -3.43 11.12
C ALA A 100 25.10 -2.12 10.94
N LEU A 101 24.76 -1.31 9.95
CA LEU A 101 25.35 0.01 9.72
C LEU A 101 25.01 1.00 10.86
N CYS A 102 23.77 1.00 11.35
CA CYS A 102 23.38 1.80 12.52
C CYS A 102 24.20 1.41 13.77
N ASN A 103 24.28 0.11 14.07
CA ASN A 103 25.01 -0.42 15.24
C ASN A 103 26.52 -0.16 15.17
N SER A 104 27.09 -0.06 13.96
CA SER A 104 28.50 0.31 13.75
C SER A 104 28.74 1.81 13.72
N GLN A 105 27.73 2.63 14.00
CA GLN A 105 27.80 4.11 13.94
C GLN A 105 28.19 4.65 12.55
N TYR A 106 27.96 3.85 11.49
CA TYR A 106 28.35 4.21 10.12
C TYR A 106 27.77 5.53 9.65
N PHE A 107 26.55 5.88 10.07
CA PHE A 107 25.85 7.09 9.64
C PHE A 107 26.25 8.35 10.44
N GLU A 108 26.93 8.22 11.59
CA GLU A 108 27.30 9.36 12.40
C GLU A 108 28.31 10.28 11.66
N GLY A 109 28.06 11.58 11.75
CA GLY A 109 28.80 12.61 10.99
C GLY A 109 28.33 12.80 9.55
N MET A 110 27.52 11.86 8.99
CA MET A 110 26.91 12.03 7.66
C MET A 110 25.76 13.03 7.72
N SER A 111 25.37 13.58 6.57
CA SER A 111 24.32 14.59 6.46
C SER A 111 23.27 14.23 5.43
N VAL A 112 22.17 14.99 5.41
CA VAL A 112 21.28 15.07 4.25
C VAL A 112 22.05 15.71 3.09
N ARG A 113 21.94 15.14 1.89
CA ARG A 113 22.80 15.52 0.76
C ARG A 113 22.06 16.08 -0.44
N GLU A 114 20.89 15.56 -0.70
CA GLU A 114 20.16 15.86 -1.92
C GLU A 114 18.66 15.81 -1.65
N LEU A 115 17.94 16.76 -2.23
CA LEU A 115 16.48 16.76 -2.33
C LEU A 115 16.10 16.88 -3.80
N LEU A 116 15.87 15.74 -4.44
CA LEU A 116 15.56 15.70 -5.87
C LEU A 116 14.33 14.82 -6.14
N ASN A 117 13.42 15.32 -6.95
CA ASN A 117 12.20 14.61 -7.37
C ASN A 117 11.34 14.06 -6.20
N GLY A 118 11.44 14.69 -5.02
CA GLY A 118 10.71 14.28 -3.81
C GLY A 118 11.36 13.14 -3.05
N LEU A 119 12.67 12.94 -3.24
CA LEU A 119 13.50 12.04 -2.46
C LEU A 119 14.55 12.87 -1.71
N LEU A 120 14.51 12.80 -0.37
CA LEU A 120 15.55 13.35 0.50
C LEU A 120 16.58 12.26 0.76
N THR A 121 17.77 12.43 0.23
CA THR A 121 18.88 11.46 0.33
C THR A 121 19.73 11.73 1.57
N VAL A 122 19.99 10.67 2.33
CA VAL A 122 20.78 10.69 3.58
C VAL A 122 21.91 9.67 3.47
N GLY A 123 23.08 10.01 3.99
CA GLY A 123 24.22 9.12 4.05
C GLY A 123 25.36 9.49 3.10
N SER A 124 26.12 8.51 2.60
CA SER A 124 27.28 8.74 1.74
C SER A 124 26.91 9.42 0.42
N ALA A 125 27.87 10.15 -0.16
CA ALA A 125 27.72 10.71 -1.51
C ALA A 125 27.60 9.64 -2.60
N ASN A 126 28.11 8.45 -2.35
CA ASN A 126 28.11 7.33 -3.26
C ASN A 126 27.06 6.29 -2.84
N ALA A 127 26.03 6.13 -3.64
CA ALA A 127 25.00 5.09 -3.41
C ALA A 127 25.51 3.67 -3.76
N ASP A 128 26.55 3.58 -4.59
CA ASP A 128 27.16 2.32 -4.99
C ASP A 128 28.02 1.77 -3.86
N GLY A 129 27.61 0.65 -3.28
CA GLY A 129 28.33 -0.03 -2.23
C GLY A 129 29.59 -0.75 -2.69
N GLY A 130 29.86 -0.78 -4.00
CA GLY A 130 30.94 -1.56 -4.59
C GLY A 130 30.79 -3.03 -4.20
N ASP A 131 31.87 -3.64 -3.70
CA ASP A 131 31.89 -5.04 -3.25
C ASP A 131 31.04 -5.29 -1.97
N LYS A 132 30.57 -4.24 -1.31
CA LYS A 132 29.70 -4.32 -0.13
C LYS A 132 28.19 -4.24 -0.48
N GLY A 133 27.87 -4.04 -1.75
CA GLY A 133 26.47 -3.97 -2.19
C GLY A 133 25.69 -5.24 -1.84
N ILE A 134 24.42 -5.06 -1.47
CA ILE A 134 23.55 -6.15 -1.09
C ILE A 134 22.51 -6.43 -2.18
N LYS A 135 21.96 -7.64 -2.16
CA LYS A 135 20.85 -8.03 -3.05
C LYS A 135 19.70 -7.03 -2.95
N GLY A 136 19.35 -6.38 -4.05
CA GLY A 136 18.23 -5.44 -4.10
C GLY A 136 16.89 -6.15 -3.98
N GLU A 137 16.11 -5.77 -2.98
CA GLU A 137 14.83 -6.42 -2.64
C GLU A 137 13.64 -5.66 -3.24
N PHE A 138 13.47 -5.77 -4.56
CA PHE A 138 12.40 -5.14 -5.33
C PHE A 138 12.04 -5.97 -6.58
N SER A 139 10.86 -5.75 -7.16
CA SER A 139 10.28 -6.65 -8.16
C SER A 139 11.06 -6.70 -9.48
N GLU A 140 11.67 -5.61 -9.95
CA GLU A 140 12.53 -5.64 -11.15
C GLU A 140 13.82 -6.49 -10.93
N ASN A 141 14.18 -6.76 -9.67
CA ASN A 141 15.30 -7.65 -9.30
C ASN A 141 14.82 -9.07 -8.87
N GLY A 142 13.57 -9.41 -9.16
CA GLY A 142 13.00 -10.73 -8.89
C GLY A 142 12.63 -10.98 -7.41
N VAL A 143 12.59 -9.95 -6.57
CA VAL A 143 12.20 -10.04 -5.15
C VAL A 143 10.88 -9.31 -4.93
N THR A 144 9.91 -9.98 -4.31
CA THR A 144 8.62 -9.36 -3.99
C THR A 144 8.79 -8.38 -2.83
N ASN A 145 8.53 -7.10 -3.08
CA ASN A 145 8.38 -6.07 -2.07
C ASN A 145 7.08 -5.31 -2.37
N LYS A 146 6.08 -5.45 -1.49
CA LYS A 146 4.72 -4.90 -1.68
C LYS A 146 4.55 -3.51 -1.09
N ILE A 147 5.56 -2.98 -0.43
CA ILE A 147 5.48 -1.69 0.25
C ILE A 147 5.35 -0.57 -0.80
N PRO A 148 4.37 0.34 -0.65
CA PRO A 148 4.16 1.41 -1.62
C PRO A 148 5.23 2.49 -1.53
N THR A 149 5.54 3.16 -2.65
CA THR A 149 6.44 4.32 -2.70
C THR A 149 5.66 5.62 -2.45
N LYS A 150 5.11 5.75 -1.23
CA LYS A 150 4.34 6.92 -0.77
C LYS A 150 5.20 7.83 0.12
N LYS A 151 4.73 9.07 0.36
CA LYS A 151 5.37 10.01 1.31
C LYS A 151 5.61 9.34 2.66
N GLY A 152 6.79 9.53 3.21
CA GLY A 152 7.26 8.99 4.49
C GLY A 152 7.98 7.65 4.38
N TYR A 153 7.82 6.91 3.29
CA TYR A 153 8.53 5.64 3.15
C TYR A 153 10.01 5.85 2.85
N VAL A 154 10.82 4.87 3.27
CA VAL A 154 12.29 4.90 3.18
C VAL A 154 12.73 3.82 2.21
N ILE A 155 13.60 4.19 1.28
CA ILE A 155 14.17 3.30 0.25
C ILE A 155 15.69 3.20 0.42
N LEU A 156 16.25 2.04 0.07
CA LEU A 156 17.70 1.89 -0.07
C LEU A 156 18.12 2.45 -1.43
N ASN A 157 18.98 3.48 -1.43
CA ASN A 157 19.54 4.02 -2.65
C ASN A 157 20.57 3.04 -3.23
N ARG A 158 20.72 3.05 -4.57
CA ARG A 158 21.64 2.20 -5.31
C ARG A 158 22.18 2.91 -6.55
N GLY A 159 23.27 2.41 -7.09
CA GLY A 159 23.78 2.78 -8.40
C GLY A 159 22.99 2.13 -9.55
N SER A 160 23.59 1.99 -10.71
CA SER A 160 22.98 1.35 -11.89
C SER A 160 22.80 -0.16 -11.70
N ASN A 161 23.69 -0.82 -10.97
CA ASN A 161 23.55 -2.23 -10.62
C ASN A 161 22.47 -2.40 -9.55
N PHE A 162 21.58 -3.36 -9.74
CA PHE A 162 20.46 -3.65 -8.84
C PHE A 162 20.91 -4.09 -7.45
N ASP A 163 22.08 -4.70 -7.34
CA ASP A 163 22.66 -5.25 -6.12
C ASP A 163 23.75 -4.33 -5.53
N SER A 164 23.76 -3.04 -5.87
CA SER A 164 24.77 -2.08 -5.41
C SER A 164 24.36 -1.23 -4.20
N GLY A 165 23.13 -1.37 -3.71
CA GLY A 165 22.69 -0.62 -2.53
C GLY A 165 23.45 -1.01 -1.28
N TYR A 166 23.84 0.01 -0.42
CA TYR A 166 24.58 -0.26 0.81
C TYR A 166 24.27 0.76 1.92
N GLY A 167 24.96 1.90 1.96
CA GLY A 167 24.97 2.85 3.07
C GLY A 167 24.36 4.21 2.75
N GLN A 168 23.51 4.30 1.74
CA GLN A 168 22.76 5.49 1.42
C GLN A 168 21.27 5.15 1.32
N PHE A 169 20.42 5.94 1.97
CA PHE A 169 18.99 5.76 1.92
C PHE A 169 18.26 7.06 1.54
N GLY A 170 17.04 6.93 1.09
CA GLY A 170 16.21 8.06 0.72
C GLY A 170 14.86 8.03 1.43
N ILE A 171 14.42 9.20 1.90
CA ILE A 171 13.10 9.42 2.49
C ILE A 171 12.20 10.05 1.42
N LEU A 172 11.07 9.41 1.11
CA LEU A 172 10.10 9.96 0.16
C LEU A 172 9.34 11.13 0.79
N THR A 173 9.51 12.33 0.24
CA THR A 173 8.83 13.56 0.70
C THR A 173 7.50 13.80 -0.02
N LYS A 174 7.22 13.00 -1.07
CA LYS A 174 5.94 12.92 -1.80
C LYS A 174 5.74 11.52 -2.35
N ASN A 175 4.53 11.20 -2.79
CA ASN A 175 4.26 9.95 -3.49
C ASN A 175 5.04 9.90 -4.82
N ASN A 176 5.70 8.77 -5.11
CA ASN A 176 6.48 8.61 -6.33
C ASN A 176 6.36 7.19 -6.89
N SER A 177 5.32 6.94 -7.67
CA SER A 177 5.05 5.62 -8.28
C SER A 177 6.12 5.19 -9.31
N SER A 178 6.94 6.13 -9.83
CA SER A 178 8.02 5.79 -10.77
C SER A 178 9.16 4.98 -10.13
N LEU A 179 9.25 4.97 -8.80
CA LEU A 179 10.22 4.20 -8.03
C LEU A 179 9.69 2.82 -7.61
N SER A 180 8.38 2.59 -7.78
CA SER A 180 7.76 1.31 -7.40
C SER A 180 8.38 0.16 -8.20
N GLY A 181 8.75 -0.91 -7.49
CA GLY A 181 9.38 -2.08 -8.07
C GLY A 181 10.84 -1.92 -8.47
N LYS A 182 11.45 -0.74 -8.27
CA LYS A 182 12.83 -0.42 -8.70
C LYS A 182 13.80 -0.23 -7.53
N TYR A 183 13.28 -0.03 -6.33
CA TYR A 183 14.04 0.18 -5.10
C TYR A 183 13.45 -0.65 -3.97
N ALA A 184 14.31 -1.12 -3.06
CA ALA A 184 13.88 -1.76 -1.83
C ALA A 184 13.30 -0.71 -0.89
N VAL A 185 11.97 -0.77 -0.67
CA VAL A 185 11.32 0.00 0.39
C VAL A 185 11.42 -0.83 1.66
N PHE A 186 12.01 -0.29 2.72
CA PHE A 186 12.35 -1.07 3.91
C PHE A 186 11.93 -0.44 5.23
N GLY A 187 11.37 0.77 5.19
CA GLY A 187 10.95 1.45 6.41
C GLY A 187 10.04 2.64 6.14
N ARG A 188 9.62 3.30 7.21
CA ARG A 188 8.77 4.48 7.17
C ARG A 188 9.10 5.42 8.33
N VAL A 189 9.20 6.71 8.05
CA VAL A 189 9.31 7.78 9.05
C VAL A 189 7.97 7.90 9.78
N THR A 190 7.99 7.88 11.12
CA THR A 190 6.78 7.93 11.95
C THR A 190 6.15 9.32 11.99
N ASP A 191 6.99 10.38 11.97
CA ASP A 191 6.53 11.77 11.96
C ASP A 191 7.21 12.57 10.83
N MET A 192 6.46 12.77 9.76
CA MET A 192 6.94 13.54 8.60
C MET A 192 7.02 15.03 8.86
N SER A 193 6.42 15.57 9.93
CA SER A 193 6.52 16.99 10.27
C SER A 193 7.97 17.42 10.54
N VAL A 194 8.77 16.53 11.12
CA VAL A 194 10.23 16.74 11.36
C VAL A 194 10.96 16.93 10.04
N ILE A 195 10.73 16.02 9.08
CA ILE A 195 11.33 16.10 7.73
C ILE A 195 10.84 17.34 6.98
N ASP A 196 9.52 17.63 7.02
CA ASP A 196 8.95 18.79 6.35
C ASP A 196 9.52 20.11 6.93
N ASN A 197 9.80 20.17 8.24
CA ASN A 197 10.44 21.32 8.89
C ASN A 197 11.92 21.41 8.55
N MET A 198 12.64 20.28 8.56
CA MET A 198 14.06 20.24 8.14
C MET A 198 14.22 20.80 6.72
N ILE A 199 13.41 20.35 5.78
CA ILE A 199 13.48 20.77 4.37
C ILE A 199 13.31 22.29 4.20
N LYS A 200 12.48 22.96 5.01
CA LYS A 200 12.28 24.42 4.93
C LYS A 200 13.54 25.24 5.20
N ASN A 201 14.49 24.66 5.93
CA ASN A 201 15.72 25.32 6.35
C ASN A 201 16.93 24.92 5.48
N LEU A 202 16.73 24.03 4.49
CA LEU A 202 17.80 23.59 3.60
C LEU A 202 18.00 24.58 2.45
N ASP A 203 19.26 24.91 2.16
CA ASP A 203 19.63 25.58 0.92
C ASP A 203 19.90 24.54 -0.16
N VAL A 204 18.97 24.44 -1.12
CA VAL A 204 18.94 23.44 -2.17
C VAL A 204 19.13 24.11 -3.53
N ASN A 205 20.18 23.75 -4.24
CA ASN A 205 20.44 24.30 -5.57
C ASN A 205 19.52 23.68 -6.66
N SER A 206 19.61 24.19 -7.89
CA SER A 206 18.81 23.74 -9.03
C SER A 206 18.97 22.25 -9.40
N ASN A 207 20.07 21.62 -9.00
CA ASN A 207 20.34 20.20 -9.21
C ASN A 207 19.91 19.33 -8.03
N GLY A 208 19.27 19.90 -7.02
CA GLY A 208 18.81 19.18 -5.83
C GLY A 208 19.88 18.99 -4.75
N HIS A 209 21.14 19.43 -4.96
CA HIS A 209 22.17 19.29 -3.94
C HIS A 209 21.95 20.29 -2.80
N ILE A 210 22.13 19.80 -1.59
CA ILE A 210 21.98 20.57 -0.35
C ILE A 210 23.33 21.14 0.03
N SER A 211 23.35 22.45 0.36
CA SER A 211 24.54 23.13 0.86
C SER A 211 25.00 22.52 2.18
N GLU A 212 26.28 22.20 2.31
CA GLU A 212 26.87 21.69 3.55
C GLU A 212 26.71 22.64 4.74
N ALA A 213 26.57 23.94 4.46
CA ALA A 213 26.35 24.96 5.50
C ALA A 213 24.97 24.85 6.17
N THR A 214 23.95 24.31 5.45
CA THR A 214 22.60 24.16 5.97
C THR A 214 22.21 22.70 6.20
N ALA A 215 23.01 21.73 5.72
CA ALA A 215 22.77 20.32 5.86
C ALA A 215 22.97 19.84 7.31
N PRO A 216 21.93 19.44 8.03
CA PRO A 216 22.09 18.88 9.37
C PRO A 216 22.86 17.56 9.31
N ARG A 217 23.79 17.36 10.27
CA ARG A 217 24.60 16.16 10.39
C ARG A 217 23.99 15.21 11.42
N ILE A 218 24.07 13.93 11.17
CA ILE A 218 23.67 12.88 12.11
C ILE A 218 24.69 12.87 13.26
N THR A 219 24.22 13.06 14.49
CA THR A 219 25.05 13.09 15.70
C THR A 219 24.90 11.82 16.53
N LEU A 220 23.77 11.11 16.40
CA LEU A 220 23.51 9.87 17.12
C LEU A 220 22.58 8.99 16.31
N VAL A 221 22.86 7.70 16.30
CA VAL A 221 21.96 6.66 15.74
C VAL A 221 21.75 5.58 16.80
N SER A 222 20.49 5.13 16.93
CA SER A 222 20.13 3.97 17.76
C SER A 222 19.13 3.09 17.06
N VAL A 223 19.15 1.78 17.38
CA VAL A 223 18.18 0.79 16.88
C VAL A 223 17.66 -0.03 18.04
N HIS A 224 16.35 -0.30 18.02
CA HIS A 224 15.66 -1.15 18.99
C HIS A 224 14.79 -2.16 18.25
N SER A 225 14.75 -3.42 18.72
CA SER A 225 13.79 -4.40 18.21
C SER A 225 12.37 -4.07 18.68
N SER A 226 11.36 -4.43 17.89
CA SER A 226 9.95 -4.26 18.27
C SER A 226 9.54 -5.11 19.47
N ASP A 227 10.29 -6.20 19.75
CA ASP A 227 10.00 -7.14 20.84
C ASP A 227 10.54 -6.69 22.22
N SER A 228 11.25 -5.57 22.29
CA SER A 228 11.67 -5.01 23.58
C SER A 228 10.48 -4.31 24.27
N HIS A 229 9.56 -5.13 24.82
CA HIS A 229 8.70 -4.65 25.90
C HIS A 229 9.61 -4.34 27.09
N ASP A 230 9.80 -3.06 27.38
CA ASP A 230 10.36 -2.61 28.65
C ASP A 230 9.48 -3.17 29.77
N HIS A 231 10.07 -4.06 30.57
CA HIS A 231 9.52 -4.53 31.84
C HIS A 231 9.93 -3.58 32.96
#